data_5f99e4a6c707c1376be09ecbb9d11ac6
#
_entry.id   5f99e4a6c707c1376be09ecbb9d11ac6
#
_cell.length_a   1.000
_cell.length_b   1.000
_cell.length_c   1.000
_cell.angle_alpha   90.00
_cell.angle_beta   90.00
_cell.angle_gamma   90.00
#
_symmetry.space_group_name_H-M   'P 1'
#
loop_
_entity.id
_entity.type
_entity.pdbx_description
1 polymer ?
#
loop_
_entity_poly.entity_id
_entity_poly.type
_entity_poly.pdbx_seq_one_letter_code
_entity_poly.pdbx_strand_id
1 'polypeptide(L)'
;VTENQYKLCIEILSRFDKAGILKNIVLIGSWCIPFYKNYFGDTKYLRPLKTRDVDFLVPEPHKIIEKVDIPKLLKDLGFVIGFKGQQGYIKLEHPDLIVEFLVPEKGRGVERPVPLPMLGLNAQALRYLNFLTGSIITLAVEGMQIRLPHPVNF
;
A
#
# COMPACT_ATOMS: atom_id res chain seq x y z
N VAL A 1 -14.09 1.72 8.47
CA VAL A 1 -14.03 1.69 7.00
C VAL A 1 -15.45 1.72 6.46
N THR A 2 -15.75 2.73 5.66
CA THR A 2 -17.02 2.80 4.97
C THR A 2 -17.04 1.85 3.77
N GLU A 3 -18.24 1.55 3.27
CA GLU A 3 -18.40 0.76 2.06
C GLU A 3 -17.70 1.40 0.85
N ASN A 4 -17.82 2.74 0.72
CA ASN A 4 -17.18 3.47 -0.37
C ASN A 4 -15.64 3.42 -0.28
N GLN A 5 -15.08 3.54 0.92
CA GLN A 5 -13.63 3.39 1.13
C GLN A 5 -13.17 1.99 0.75
N TYR A 6 -13.89 0.97 1.16
CA TYR A 6 -13.55 -0.42 0.85
C TYR A 6 -13.58 -0.69 -0.67
N LYS A 7 -14.66 -0.26 -1.33
CA LYS A 7 -14.78 -0.39 -2.80
C LYS A 7 -13.65 0.34 -3.52
N LEU A 8 -13.30 1.54 -3.07
CA LEU A 8 -12.19 2.30 -3.66
C LEU A 8 -10.85 1.59 -3.47
N CYS A 9 -10.61 1.03 -2.30
CA CYS A 9 -9.39 0.25 -2.02
C CYS A 9 -9.30 -0.98 -2.93
N ILE A 10 -10.38 -1.70 -3.09
CA ILE A 10 -10.45 -2.87 -4.01
C ILE A 10 -10.18 -2.43 -5.46
N GLU A 11 -10.72 -1.30 -5.88
CA GLU A 11 -10.48 -0.78 -7.24
C GLU A 11 -9.00 -0.43 -7.45
N ILE A 12 -8.35 0.17 -6.46
CA ILE A 12 -6.92 0.46 -6.50
C ILE A 12 -6.12 -0.84 -6.67
N LEU A 13 -6.41 -1.85 -5.84
CA LEU A 13 -5.74 -3.15 -5.90
C LEU A 13 -5.98 -3.86 -7.24
N SER A 14 -7.19 -3.77 -7.78
CA SER A 14 -7.53 -4.32 -9.09
C SER A 14 -6.71 -3.68 -10.20
N ARG A 15 -6.51 -2.37 -10.16
CA ARG A 15 -5.68 -1.67 -11.13
C ARG A 15 -4.21 -2.04 -11.03
N PHE A 16 -3.71 -2.22 -9.82
CA PHE A 16 -2.34 -2.72 -9.61
C PHE A 16 -2.17 -4.15 -10.13
N ASP A 17 -3.17 -4.99 -9.94
CA ASP A 17 -3.16 -6.36 -10.44
C ASP A 17 -3.12 -6.38 -11.97
N LYS A 18 -4.01 -5.64 -12.62
CA LYS A 18 -4.07 -5.54 -14.09
C LYS A 18 -2.80 -4.92 -14.69
N ALA A 19 -2.16 -4.00 -13.96
CA ALA A 19 -0.90 -3.39 -14.38
C ALA A 19 0.33 -4.28 -14.14
N GLY A 20 0.16 -5.42 -13.46
CA GLY A 20 1.23 -6.38 -13.21
C GLY A 20 2.14 -6.06 -12.03
N ILE A 21 1.78 -5.10 -11.16
CA ILE A 21 2.62 -4.67 -10.03
C ILE A 21 2.13 -5.14 -8.67
N LEU A 22 0.93 -5.73 -8.58
CA LEU A 22 0.39 -6.18 -7.28
C LEU A 22 1.31 -7.20 -6.60
N LYS A 23 1.97 -8.04 -7.36
CA LYS A 23 2.97 -9.03 -6.87
C LYS A 23 4.21 -8.40 -6.25
N ASN A 24 4.48 -7.13 -6.53
CA ASN A 24 5.67 -6.40 -6.08
C ASN A 24 5.41 -5.55 -4.85
N ILE A 25 4.17 -5.48 -4.38
CA ILE A 25 3.78 -4.63 -3.27
C ILE A 25 3.12 -5.45 -2.16
N VAL A 26 3.21 -4.93 -0.95
CA VAL A 26 2.61 -5.52 0.25
C VAL A 26 1.75 -4.44 0.90
N LEU A 27 0.48 -4.74 1.11
CA LEU A 27 -0.39 -3.86 1.89
C LEU A 27 0.03 -3.96 3.35
N ILE A 28 0.30 -2.83 3.98
CA ILE A 28 0.69 -2.75 5.39
C ILE A 28 -0.21 -1.77 6.14
N GLY A 29 0.00 -1.68 7.44
CA GLY A 29 -0.75 -0.75 8.27
C GLY A 29 -2.18 -1.20 8.55
N SER A 30 -2.97 -0.27 9.05
CA SER A 30 -4.31 -0.57 9.57
C SER A 30 -5.30 -1.07 8.50
N TRP A 31 -5.05 -0.80 7.24
CA TRP A 31 -5.89 -1.32 6.14
C TRP A 31 -5.76 -2.82 5.92
N CYS A 32 -4.79 -3.49 6.55
CA CYS A 32 -4.76 -4.95 6.60
C CYS A 32 -5.94 -5.54 7.37
N ILE A 33 -6.49 -4.81 8.33
CA ILE A 33 -7.55 -5.30 9.24
C ILE A 33 -8.80 -5.77 8.50
N PRO A 34 -9.38 -5.03 7.54
CA PRO A 34 -10.54 -5.51 6.77
C PRO A 34 -10.30 -6.82 6.04
N PHE A 35 -9.07 -7.04 5.56
CA PHE A 35 -8.69 -8.27 4.85
C PHE A 35 -8.48 -9.44 5.82
N TYR A 36 -7.90 -9.19 6.98
CA TYR A 36 -7.78 -10.23 8.03
C TYR A 36 -9.13 -10.74 8.50
N LYS A 37 -10.15 -9.88 8.54
CA LYS A 37 -11.52 -10.30 8.88
C LYS A 37 -12.01 -11.44 8.02
N ASN A 38 -11.78 -11.34 6.71
CA ASN A 38 -12.18 -12.38 5.77
C ASN A 38 -11.37 -13.66 5.94
N TYR A 39 -10.12 -13.54 6.40
CA TYR A 39 -9.23 -14.69 6.60
C TYR A 39 -9.56 -15.48 7.87
N PHE A 40 -9.87 -14.80 8.96
CA PHE A 40 -10.11 -15.44 10.26
C PHE A 40 -11.58 -15.73 10.56
N GLY A 41 -12.51 -15.20 9.77
CA GLY A 41 -13.93 -15.52 9.86
C GLY A 41 -14.69 -14.96 11.05
N ASP A 42 -14.02 -14.40 12.07
CA ASP A 42 -14.66 -13.80 13.23
C ASP A 42 -14.31 -12.33 13.37
N THR A 43 -15.33 -11.49 13.27
CA THR A 43 -15.16 -10.04 13.25
C THR A 43 -15.61 -9.34 14.54
N LYS A 44 -16.05 -10.10 15.54
CA LYS A 44 -16.68 -9.52 16.75
C LYS A 44 -15.78 -8.59 17.56
N TYR A 45 -14.47 -8.77 17.45
CA TYR A 45 -13.50 -8.05 18.28
C TYR A 45 -12.76 -6.94 17.55
N LEU A 46 -13.02 -6.73 16.27
CA LEU A 46 -12.30 -5.72 15.50
C LEU A 46 -13.06 -4.40 15.53
N ARG A 47 -12.42 -3.39 16.12
CA ARG A 47 -12.98 -2.03 16.16
C ARG A 47 -13.15 -1.48 14.75
N PRO A 48 -14.18 -0.66 14.50
CA PRO A 48 -14.30 0.04 13.23
C PRO A 48 -13.04 0.84 12.94
N LEU A 49 -12.49 0.65 11.76
CA LEU A 49 -11.32 1.38 11.32
C LEU A 49 -11.73 2.77 10.86
N LYS A 50 -11.13 3.80 11.45
CA LYS A 50 -11.37 5.21 11.10
C LYS A 50 -10.10 5.82 10.53
N THR A 51 -9.60 5.28 9.44
CA THR A 51 -8.42 5.82 8.77
C THR A 51 -8.64 5.94 7.28
N ARG A 52 -8.02 6.96 6.71
CA ARG A 52 -7.96 7.17 5.27
C ARG A 52 -6.65 6.70 4.67
N ASP A 53 -5.62 6.49 5.49
CA ASP A 53 -4.27 6.20 5.03
C ASP A 53 -4.13 4.73 4.64
N VAL A 54 -3.83 4.49 3.38
CA VAL A 54 -3.53 3.17 2.82
C VAL A 54 -2.05 3.13 2.48
N ASP A 55 -1.31 2.26 3.14
CA ASP A 55 0.13 2.18 2.99
C ASP A 55 0.54 0.92 2.24
N PHE A 56 1.37 1.11 1.22
CA PHE A 56 1.93 0.02 0.44
C PHE A 56 3.44 -0.01 0.61
N LEU A 57 3.95 -1.16 0.98
CA LEU A 57 5.38 -1.43 1.03
C LEU A 57 5.85 -2.01 -0.30
N VAL A 58 6.94 -1.45 -0.83
CA VAL A 58 7.67 -2.03 -1.96
C VAL A 58 8.94 -2.66 -1.39
N PRO A 59 8.94 -3.98 -1.11
CA PRO A 59 10.07 -4.62 -0.41
C PRO A 59 11.35 -4.63 -1.24
N GLU A 60 11.21 -4.80 -2.54
CA GLU A 60 12.32 -4.96 -3.45
C GLU A 60 12.09 -4.13 -4.72
N PRO A 61 12.32 -2.80 -4.65
CA PRO A 61 12.03 -1.90 -5.79
C PRO A 61 12.72 -2.30 -7.08
N HIS A 62 13.93 -2.89 -6.98
CA HIS A 62 14.72 -3.33 -8.14
C HIS A 62 14.09 -4.50 -8.91
N LYS A 63 13.16 -5.21 -8.31
CA LYS A 63 12.45 -6.33 -8.96
C LYS A 63 11.24 -5.88 -9.79
N ILE A 64 10.87 -4.61 -9.74
CA ILE A 64 9.79 -4.08 -10.55
C ILE A 64 10.31 -3.92 -11.98
N ILE A 65 9.75 -4.69 -12.89
CA ILE A 65 10.11 -4.65 -14.32
C ILE A 65 9.05 -3.92 -15.15
N GLU A 66 7.84 -3.81 -14.62
CA GLU A 66 6.75 -3.09 -15.28
C GLU A 66 6.89 -1.58 -15.00
N LYS A 67 6.82 -0.77 -16.04
CA LYS A 67 6.77 0.69 -15.89
C LYS A 67 5.31 1.12 -15.81
N VAL A 68 4.87 1.54 -14.63
CA VAL A 68 3.49 1.93 -14.36
C VAL A 68 3.47 3.29 -13.66
N ASP A 69 2.93 4.28 -14.33
CA ASP A 69 2.70 5.60 -13.73
C ASP A 69 1.47 5.51 -12.81
N ILE A 70 1.70 5.28 -11.52
CA ILE A 70 0.61 5.11 -10.55
C ILE A 70 -0.27 6.36 -10.43
N PRO A 71 0.28 7.59 -10.34
CA PRO A 71 -0.57 8.78 -10.34
C PRO A 71 -1.52 8.85 -11.52
N LYS A 72 -1.04 8.52 -12.71
CA LYS A 72 -1.87 8.49 -13.91
C LYS A 72 -2.89 7.36 -13.87
N LEU A 73 -2.49 6.20 -13.37
CA LEU A 73 -3.34 5.01 -13.26
C LEU A 73 -4.57 5.25 -12.38
N LEU A 74 -4.42 6.09 -11.35
CA LEU A 74 -5.48 6.37 -10.36
C LEU A 74 -6.18 7.71 -10.59
N LYS A 75 -5.77 8.47 -11.61
CA LYS A 75 -6.26 9.83 -11.83
C LYS A 75 -7.78 9.89 -12.07
N ASP A 76 -8.31 8.99 -12.86
CA ASP A 76 -9.75 8.95 -13.18
C ASP A 76 -10.62 8.54 -11.98
N LEU A 77 -10.03 7.93 -10.96
CA LEU A 77 -10.71 7.65 -9.69
C LEU A 77 -10.84 8.91 -8.82
N GLY A 78 -10.17 9.99 -9.15
CA GLY A 78 -10.19 11.22 -8.38
C GLY A 78 -8.97 11.44 -7.48
N PHE A 79 -7.91 10.65 -7.64
CA PHE A 79 -6.67 10.87 -6.91
C PHE A 79 -5.85 11.99 -7.52
N VAL A 80 -5.35 12.88 -6.67
CA VAL A 80 -4.44 13.95 -7.05
C VAL A 80 -3.13 13.82 -6.27
N ILE A 81 -2.04 14.31 -6.85
CA ILE A 81 -0.73 14.31 -6.20
C ILE A 81 -0.72 15.40 -5.15
N GLY A 82 -0.37 15.02 -3.91
CA GLY A 82 -0.04 15.92 -2.83
C GLY A 82 1.36 15.62 -2.29
N PHE A 83 1.84 16.48 -1.40
CA PHE A 83 3.14 16.31 -0.80
C PHE A 83 3.03 16.31 0.72
N LYS A 84 3.74 15.37 1.36
CA LYS A 84 3.80 15.25 2.81
C LYS A 84 5.14 15.78 3.30
N GLY A 85 5.08 16.71 4.26
CA GLY A 85 6.29 17.30 4.84
C GLY A 85 7.01 18.25 3.89
N GLN A 86 8.18 18.69 4.29
CA GLN A 86 9.00 19.65 3.53
C GLN A 86 9.94 18.98 2.53
N GLN A 87 10.15 17.66 2.64
CA GLN A 87 11.06 16.92 1.80
C GLN A 87 10.43 16.47 0.47
N GLY A 88 9.13 16.66 0.28
CA GLY A 88 8.46 16.33 -0.97
C GLY A 88 8.05 14.87 -1.11
N TYR A 89 7.73 14.17 -0.02
CA TYR A 89 7.13 12.85 -0.09
C TYR A 89 5.78 12.90 -0.79
N ILE A 90 5.63 12.10 -1.83
CA ILE A 90 4.39 12.04 -2.60
C ILE A 90 3.34 11.22 -1.86
N LYS A 91 2.14 11.78 -1.76
CA LYS A 91 0.93 11.05 -1.40
C LYS A 91 -0.12 11.27 -2.47
N LEU A 92 -0.94 10.26 -2.70
CA LEU A 92 -2.07 10.35 -3.61
C LEU A 92 -3.33 10.56 -2.80
N GLU A 93 -3.97 11.70 -3.01
CA GLU A 93 -5.08 12.16 -2.18
C GLU A 93 -6.42 12.02 -2.91
N HIS A 94 -7.36 11.44 -2.19
CA HIS A 94 -8.76 11.35 -2.55
C HIS A 94 -9.58 11.70 -1.29
N PRO A 95 -10.81 12.23 -1.40
CA PRO A 95 -11.62 12.51 -0.20
C PRO A 95 -11.80 11.32 0.75
N ASP A 96 -11.83 10.10 0.23
CA ASP A 96 -12.04 8.90 1.02
C ASP A 96 -10.76 8.18 1.42
N LEU A 97 -9.68 8.26 0.63
CA LEU A 97 -8.43 7.55 0.87
C LEU A 97 -7.21 8.41 0.52
N ILE A 98 -6.13 8.16 1.24
CA ILE A 98 -4.78 8.69 0.93
C ILE A 98 -3.86 7.49 0.75
N VAL A 99 -3.16 7.43 -0.39
CA VAL A 99 -2.26 6.32 -0.71
C VAL A 99 -0.81 6.79 -0.62
N GLU A 100 -0.02 6.06 0.14
CA GLU A 100 1.41 6.31 0.33
C GLU A 100 2.22 5.04 0.08
N PHE A 101 3.47 5.23 -0.36
CA PHE A 101 4.40 4.14 -0.62
C PHE A 101 5.61 4.21 0.30
N LEU A 102 6.04 3.04 0.76
CA LEU A 102 7.14 2.87 1.70
C LEU A 102 8.15 1.87 1.13
N VAL A 103 9.41 2.04 1.47
CA VAL A 103 10.48 1.10 1.14
C VAL A 103 11.29 0.80 2.39
N PRO A 104 11.94 -0.37 2.48
CA PRO A 104 12.88 -0.66 3.56
C PRO A 104 14.08 0.27 3.48
N GLU A 105 14.47 0.84 4.62
CA GLU A 105 15.69 1.63 4.72
C GLU A 105 16.91 0.70 4.71
N LYS A 106 17.86 0.99 3.83
CA LYS A 106 19.14 0.29 3.76
C LYS A 106 20.26 1.27 4.12
N GLY A 107 21.01 0.96 5.18
CA GLY A 107 22.17 1.75 5.61
C GLY A 107 21.84 2.90 6.55
N ARG A 108 22.70 3.94 6.53
CA ARG A 108 22.47 5.15 7.33
C ARG A 108 21.40 5.99 6.65
N GLY A 109 20.24 6.10 7.33
CA GLY A 109 19.10 6.80 6.79
C GLY A 109 19.36 8.29 6.57
N VAL A 110 19.04 8.74 5.37
CA VAL A 110 18.88 10.16 5.09
C VAL A 110 17.38 10.37 4.94
N GLU A 111 16.83 11.32 5.67
CA GLU A 111 15.41 11.68 5.61
C GLU A 111 15.10 12.39 4.30
N ARG A 112 15.05 11.65 3.23
CA ARG A 112 14.66 12.17 1.91
C ARG A 112 13.86 11.12 1.15
N PRO A 113 13.00 11.54 0.21
CA PRO A 113 12.25 10.61 -0.63
C PRO A 113 13.17 9.69 -1.42
N VAL A 114 12.79 8.42 -1.49
CA VAL A 114 13.44 7.43 -2.35
C VAL A 114 12.68 7.40 -3.68
N PRO A 115 13.30 7.76 -4.79
CA PRO A 115 12.62 7.72 -6.08
C PRO A 115 12.22 6.30 -6.46
N LEU A 116 11.02 6.14 -6.96
CA LEU A 116 10.51 4.91 -7.57
C LEU A 116 10.12 5.21 -9.02
N PRO A 117 11.10 5.38 -9.92
CA PRO A 117 10.84 5.84 -11.28
C PRO A 117 9.96 4.88 -12.09
N MET A 118 10.03 3.58 -11.78
CA MET A 118 9.17 2.58 -12.45
C MET A 118 7.70 2.73 -12.08
N LEU A 119 7.40 3.39 -10.96
CA LEU A 119 6.04 3.61 -10.47
C LEU A 119 5.58 5.07 -10.62
N GLY A 120 6.44 5.95 -11.11
CA GLY A 120 6.11 7.35 -11.32
C GLY A 120 5.92 8.16 -10.03
N LEU A 121 6.53 7.72 -8.93
CA LEU A 121 6.42 8.38 -7.63
C LEU A 121 7.68 8.17 -6.78
N ASN A 122 7.60 8.56 -5.51
CA ASN A 122 8.65 8.30 -4.52
C ASN A 122 8.06 7.63 -3.28
N ALA A 123 8.94 7.16 -2.41
CA ALA A 123 8.55 6.48 -1.19
C ALA A 123 9.34 7.00 0.01
N GLN A 124 8.77 6.83 1.19
CA GLN A 124 9.46 7.04 2.44
C GLN A 124 10.19 5.76 2.84
N ALA A 125 11.49 5.87 3.16
CA ALA A 125 12.26 4.76 3.71
C ALA A 125 12.01 4.66 5.22
N LEU A 126 11.66 3.46 5.67
CA LEU A 126 11.45 3.18 7.09
C LEU A 126 12.32 2.03 7.56
N ARG A 127 12.85 2.18 8.78
CA ARG A 127 13.61 1.12 9.46
C ARG A 127 12.68 0.01 9.93
N TYR A 128 13.26 -1.17 10.12
CA TYR A 128 12.58 -2.34 10.70
C TYR A 128 11.44 -2.93 9.86
N LEU A 129 11.29 -2.51 8.60
CA LEU A 129 10.27 -3.09 7.72
C LEU A 129 10.54 -4.56 7.37
N ASN A 130 11.77 -5.04 7.55
CA ASN A 130 12.09 -6.46 7.41
C ASN A 130 11.27 -7.35 8.36
N PHE A 131 10.88 -6.81 9.51
CA PHE A 131 9.99 -7.50 10.43
C PHE A 131 8.63 -7.82 9.79
N LEU A 132 8.07 -6.86 9.04
CA LEU A 132 6.80 -7.04 8.35
C LEU A 132 6.90 -7.99 7.16
N THR A 133 8.07 -8.08 6.54
CA THR A 133 8.29 -8.93 5.35
C THR A 133 8.78 -10.34 5.69
N GLY A 134 9.10 -10.60 6.97
CA GLY A 134 9.60 -11.91 7.42
C GLY A 134 8.60 -13.05 7.28
N SER A 135 7.30 -12.74 7.29
CA SER A 135 6.22 -13.70 7.07
C SER A 135 5.07 -13.00 6.36
N ILE A 136 5.08 -13.07 5.03
CA ILE A 136 4.01 -12.53 4.21
C ILE A 136 3.00 -13.62 3.92
N ILE A 137 1.72 -13.33 4.12
CA ILE A 137 0.64 -14.17 3.65
C ILE A 137 0.04 -13.60 2.36
N THR A 138 -0.54 -14.46 1.58
CA THR A 138 -1.26 -14.08 0.37
C THR A 138 -2.73 -14.47 0.51
N LEU A 139 -3.60 -13.49 0.37
CA LEU A 139 -5.04 -13.69 0.46
C LEU A 139 -5.69 -13.53 -0.91
N ALA A 140 -6.57 -14.47 -1.25
CA ALA A 140 -7.40 -14.35 -2.44
C ALA A 140 -8.60 -13.45 -2.12
N VAL A 141 -8.70 -12.31 -2.79
CA VAL A 141 -9.80 -11.35 -2.63
C VAL A 141 -10.29 -10.97 -4.02
N GLU A 142 -11.54 -11.29 -4.33
CA GLU A 142 -12.16 -10.97 -5.62
C GLU A 142 -11.30 -11.35 -6.83
N GLY A 143 -10.69 -12.54 -6.78
CA GLY A 143 -9.83 -13.05 -7.85
C GLY A 143 -8.41 -12.49 -7.86
N MET A 144 -8.06 -11.62 -6.92
CA MET A 144 -6.73 -11.05 -6.77
C MET A 144 -5.95 -11.73 -5.67
N GLN A 145 -4.62 -11.79 -5.81
CA GLN A 145 -3.70 -12.27 -4.78
C GLN A 145 -3.10 -11.08 -4.06
N ILE A 146 -3.62 -10.78 -2.87
CA ILE A 146 -3.15 -9.64 -2.06
C ILE A 146 -2.14 -10.12 -1.04
N ARG A 147 -0.99 -9.47 -1.01
CA ARG A 147 0.11 -9.78 -0.08
C ARG A 147 0.00 -8.87 1.14
N LEU A 148 0.07 -9.48 2.32
CA LEU A 148 -0.04 -8.80 3.62
C LEU A 148 0.98 -9.39 4.60
N PRO A 149 1.42 -8.66 5.63
CA PRO A 149 2.16 -9.26 6.72
C PRO A 149 1.31 -10.33 7.42
N HIS A 150 1.95 -11.35 7.96
CA HIS A 150 1.25 -12.28 8.84
C HIS A 150 0.71 -11.51 10.06
N PRO A 151 -0.53 -11.76 10.52
CA PRO A 151 -1.13 -10.98 11.63
C PRO A 151 -0.31 -10.94 12.90
N VAL A 152 0.51 -11.95 13.17
CA VAL A 152 1.44 -11.97 14.31
C VAL A 152 2.50 -10.87 14.19
N ASN A 153 2.85 -10.46 12.98
CA ASN A 153 3.85 -9.43 12.68
C ASN A 153 3.25 -8.06 12.38
N PHE A 154 1.95 -7.98 12.46
CA PHE A 154 1.22 -6.73 12.19
C PHE A 154 1.35 -5.71 13.33
#